data_7649d25864bd860df318d0b064019513
#
_entry.id   7649d25864bd860df318d0b064019513
#
_cell.length_a   1.000
_cell.length_b   1.000
_cell.length_c   1.000
_cell.angle_alpha   90.00
_cell.angle_beta   90.00
_cell.angle_gamma   90.00
#
_symmetry.space_group_name_H-M   'P 1'
#
loop_
_entity.id
_entity.type
_entity.pdbx_description
1 polymer ?
#
loop_
_entity_poly.entity_id
_entity_poly.type
_entity_poly.pdbx_seq_one_letter_code
_entity_poly.pdbx_strand_id
1 'polypeptide(L)'
;MAFRGVVYSYPVRVVFKKDVDIPLLGISHKAGTEVNIPLYLALKLEEMGAVEIDDSNLIQPKEVASLKYVEQRESYPTRLPEGFYPRVKLTVHVLNKRGDVKAVRNILQDIRELVVERIRKMAVLVATRPDIVNDQNFLERLTPEEKALLHSMYVSLSSFTLSIT
;
A
#
# COMPACT_ATOMS: atom_id res chain seq x y z
N MET A 1 7.19 -7.70 10.46
CA MET A 1 7.92 -7.82 9.17
C MET A 1 7.04 -8.22 7.99
N ALA A 2 5.90 -8.89 8.19
CA ALA A 2 5.01 -9.38 7.12
C ALA A 2 4.48 -8.29 6.15
N PHE A 3 4.18 -7.10 6.65
CA PHE A 3 3.61 -6.01 5.84
C PHE A 3 4.54 -5.50 4.73
N ARG A 4 5.86 -5.49 4.95
CA ARG A 4 6.82 -5.03 3.94
C ARG A 4 6.83 -5.93 2.71
N GLY A 5 6.72 -7.25 2.89
CA GLY A 5 6.71 -8.21 1.78
C GLY A 5 5.57 -7.95 0.81
N VAL A 6 4.37 -7.76 1.31
CA VAL A 6 3.16 -7.54 0.48
C VAL A 6 3.27 -6.23 -0.31
N VAL A 7 3.64 -5.12 0.34
CA VAL A 7 3.78 -3.81 -0.33
C VAL A 7 4.86 -3.85 -1.41
N TYR A 8 6.02 -4.44 -1.12
CA TYR A 8 7.16 -4.42 -2.03
C TYR A 8 7.06 -5.40 -3.21
N SER A 9 6.21 -6.43 -3.14
CA SER A 9 5.97 -7.36 -4.26
C SER A 9 4.93 -6.86 -5.27
N TYR A 10 4.26 -5.73 -5.00
CA TYR A 10 3.24 -5.17 -5.90
C TYR A 10 3.83 -4.86 -7.29
N PRO A 11 3.17 -5.29 -8.39
CA PRO A 11 3.65 -5.04 -9.75
C PRO A 11 3.50 -3.56 -10.12
N VAL A 12 4.58 -2.98 -10.62
CA VAL A 12 4.65 -1.58 -11.07
C VAL A 12 5.04 -1.56 -12.54
N ARG A 13 4.29 -0.86 -13.37
CA ARG A 13 4.61 -0.65 -14.78
C ARG A 13 5.77 0.33 -14.91
N VAL A 14 6.81 -0.09 -15.61
CA VAL A 14 8.00 0.70 -15.87
C VAL A 14 8.41 0.62 -17.34
N VAL A 15 9.12 1.64 -17.80
CA VAL A 15 9.77 1.69 -19.12
C VAL A 15 11.27 1.66 -18.92
N PHE A 16 11.97 0.69 -19.53
CA PHE A 16 13.43 0.63 -19.48
C PHE A 16 14.05 1.74 -20.34
N LYS A 17 14.94 2.56 -19.76
CA LYS A 17 15.67 3.64 -20.46
C LYS A 17 16.98 3.17 -21.08
N LYS A 18 17.51 2.06 -20.60
CA LYS A 18 18.75 1.43 -21.08
C LYS A 18 18.62 -0.08 -21.03
N ASP A 19 19.48 -0.77 -21.75
CA ASP A 19 19.57 -2.22 -21.68
C ASP A 19 19.97 -2.64 -20.25
N VAL A 20 19.23 -3.57 -19.69
CA VAL A 20 19.48 -4.10 -18.33
C VAL A 20 19.50 -5.61 -18.44
N ASP A 21 20.60 -6.20 -17.98
CA ASP A 21 20.77 -7.65 -17.87
C ASP A 21 21.20 -7.99 -16.43
N ILE A 22 20.32 -8.69 -15.69
CA ILE A 22 20.57 -9.16 -14.33
C ILE A 22 20.25 -10.66 -14.29
N PRO A 23 21.20 -11.52 -14.72
CA PRO A 23 20.96 -12.95 -14.87
C PRO A 23 20.47 -13.63 -13.58
N LEU A 24 20.99 -13.20 -12.40
CA LEU A 24 20.60 -13.74 -11.09
C LEU A 24 19.12 -13.54 -10.76
N LEU A 25 18.47 -12.52 -11.37
CA LEU A 25 17.05 -12.25 -11.19
C LEU A 25 16.20 -12.67 -12.40
N GLY A 26 16.81 -13.25 -13.42
CA GLY A 26 16.14 -13.60 -14.68
C GLY A 26 15.64 -12.38 -15.45
N ILE A 27 16.28 -11.21 -15.26
CA ILE A 27 15.87 -9.95 -15.87
C ILE A 27 16.80 -9.63 -17.01
N SER A 28 16.25 -9.60 -18.23
CA SER A 28 16.96 -9.17 -19.43
C SER A 28 15.99 -8.36 -20.30
N HIS A 29 16.13 -7.03 -20.30
CA HIS A 29 15.26 -6.12 -21.04
C HIS A 29 16.07 -5.07 -21.79
N LYS A 30 15.64 -4.77 -23.02
CA LYS A 30 16.20 -3.67 -23.83
C LYS A 30 15.56 -2.34 -23.51
N ALA A 31 16.29 -1.28 -23.81
CA ALA A 31 15.75 0.08 -23.75
C ALA A 31 14.44 0.20 -24.56
N GLY A 32 13.47 0.90 -24.01
CA GLY A 32 12.12 1.05 -24.57
C GLY A 32 11.13 -0.06 -24.23
N THR A 33 11.58 -1.16 -23.56
CA THR A 33 10.67 -2.23 -23.15
C THR A 33 9.79 -1.77 -21.97
N GLU A 34 8.47 -1.99 -22.09
CA GLU A 34 7.50 -1.79 -21.02
C GLU A 34 7.15 -3.10 -20.35
N VAL A 35 7.28 -3.18 -19.03
CA VAL A 35 6.95 -4.37 -18.24
C VAL A 35 6.46 -4.01 -16.85
N ASN A 36 5.79 -4.97 -16.22
CA ASN A 36 5.46 -4.89 -14.79
C ASN A 36 6.55 -5.61 -13.98
N ILE A 37 7.17 -4.90 -13.05
CA ILE A 37 8.17 -5.46 -12.13
C ILE A 37 7.78 -5.16 -10.69
N PRO A 38 8.24 -5.96 -9.71
CA PRO A 38 7.94 -5.71 -8.30
C PRO A 38 8.40 -4.31 -7.86
N LEU A 39 7.61 -3.67 -7.00
CA LEU A 39 7.87 -2.31 -6.51
C LEU A 39 9.30 -2.13 -5.97
N TYR A 40 9.82 -3.09 -5.19
CA TYR A 40 11.19 -2.99 -4.66
C TYR A 40 12.24 -2.85 -5.76
N LEU A 41 12.04 -3.57 -6.86
CA LEU A 41 12.93 -3.57 -8.01
C LEU A 41 12.75 -2.30 -8.85
N ALA A 42 11.49 -1.87 -9.06
CA ALA A 42 11.17 -0.63 -9.75
C ALA A 42 11.86 0.57 -9.09
N LEU A 43 11.75 0.70 -7.76
CA LEU A 43 12.40 1.77 -7.00
C LEU A 43 13.92 1.73 -7.17
N LYS A 44 14.53 0.53 -7.09
CA LYS A 44 15.98 0.40 -7.19
C LYS A 44 16.51 0.71 -8.59
N LEU A 45 15.86 0.20 -9.63
CA LEU A 45 16.25 0.45 -11.00
C LEU A 45 16.00 1.92 -11.41
N GLU A 46 14.99 2.55 -10.84
CA GLU A 46 14.71 3.97 -11.05
C GLU A 46 15.76 4.86 -10.38
N GLU A 47 16.22 4.54 -9.16
CA GLU A 47 17.36 5.21 -8.51
C GLU A 47 18.64 5.14 -9.37
N MET A 48 18.86 4.02 -10.05
CA MET A 48 19.99 3.80 -10.96
C MET A 48 19.78 4.45 -12.35
N GLY A 49 18.64 5.10 -12.59
CA GLY A 49 18.28 5.67 -13.89
C GLY A 49 18.12 4.63 -15.00
N ALA A 50 17.81 3.40 -14.65
CA ALA A 50 17.64 2.29 -15.58
C ALA A 50 16.21 2.18 -16.11
N VAL A 51 15.23 2.60 -15.31
CA VAL A 51 13.82 2.61 -15.69
C VAL A 51 13.19 3.96 -15.39
N GLU A 52 12.07 4.23 -16.05
CA GLU A 52 11.13 5.29 -15.73
C GLU A 52 9.83 4.66 -15.23
N ILE A 53 9.30 5.21 -14.14
CA ILE A 53 8.05 4.77 -13.57
C ILE A 53 6.90 5.45 -14.33
N ASP A 54 5.94 4.66 -14.80
CA ASP A 54 4.76 5.19 -15.46
C ASP A 54 3.88 5.95 -14.45
N ASP A 55 3.51 7.18 -14.77
CA ASP A 55 2.69 8.05 -13.91
C ASP A 55 1.29 7.47 -13.63
N SER A 56 0.80 6.52 -14.44
CA SER A 56 -0.45 5.79 -14.17
C SER A 56 -0.44 4.96 -12.88
N ASN A 57 0.76 4.61 -12.38
CA ASN A 57 0.92 3.93 -11.09
C ASN A 57 0.77 4.88 -9.89
N LEU A 58 0.84 6.20 -10.10
CA LEU A 58 0.79 7.15 -9.00
C LEU A 58 -0.64 7.39 -8.52
N ILE A 59 -0.77 7.66 -7.23
CA ILE A 59 -2.04 8.08 -6.65
C ILE A 59 -2.08 9.61 -6.62
N GLN A 60 -3.21 10.17 -7.02
CA GLN A 60 -3.38 11.62 -7.00
C GLN A 60 -3.74 12.12 -5.59
N PRO A 61 -3.20 13.27 -5.13
CA PRO A 61 -3.57 13.84 -3.82
C PRO A 61 -5.09 14.02 -3.67
N LYS A 62 -5.79 14.41 -4.74
CA LYS A 62 -7.25 14.56 -4.75
C LYS A 62 -7.97 13.22 -4.51
N GLU A 63 -7.44 12.12 -5.03
CA GLU A 63 -7.98 10.77 -4.81
C GLU A 63 -7.90 10.40 -3.33
N VAL A 64 -6.74 10.65 -2.68
CA VAL A 64 -6.56 10.38 -1.25
C VAL A 64 -7.50 11.22 -0.39
N ALA A 65 -7.63 12.52 -0.69
CA ALA A 65 -8.54 13.41 0.03
C ALA A 65 -10.01 12.95 -0.07
N SER A 66 -10.43 12.48 -1.25
CA SER A 66 -11.76 11.92 -1.49
C SER A 66 -11.99 10.63 -0.69
N LEU A 67 -11.02 9.71 -0.70
CA LEU A 67 -11.08 8.47 0.07
C LEU A 67 -11.18 8.75 1.58
N LYS A 68 -10.38 9.69 2.09
CA LYS A 68 -10.43 10.13 3.49
C LYS A 68 -11.82 10.66 3.86
N TYR A 69 -12.40 11.51 3.03
CA TYR A 69 -13.73 12.07 3.27
C TYR A 69 -14.82 10.99 3.33
N VAL A 70 -14.79 10.03 2.41
CA VAL A 70 -15.75 8.91 2.41
C VAL A 70 -15.53 8.02 3.63
N GLU A 71 -14.26 7.69 3.95
CA GLU A 71 -13.91 6.87 5.11
C GLU A 71 -14.44 7.44 6.42
N GLN A 72 -14.37 8.75 6.61
CA GLN A 72 -14.85 9.42 7.85
C GLN A 72 -16.38 9.33 8.06
N ARG A 73 -17.15 9.09 7.00
CA ARG A 73 -18.62 9.04 7.04
C ARG A 73 -19.18 7.63 7.18
N GLU A 74 -18.42 6.65 6.79
CA GLU A 74 -18.84 5.25 6.82
C GLU A 74 -18.56 4.61 8.19
N SER A 75 -19.43 3.72 8.64
CA SER A 75 -19.23 2.98 9.89
C SER A 75 -18.20 1.85 9.77
N TYR A 76 -18.04 1.30 8.57
CA TYR A 76 -17.09 0.25 8.23
C TYR A 76 -15.97 0.80 7.34
N PRO A 77 -14.78 0.17 7.34
CA PRO A 77 -13.76 0.51 6.37
C PRO A 77 -14.30 0.45 4.94
N THR A 78 -14.06 1.50 4.15
CA THR A 78 -14.45 1.56 2.74
C THR A 78 -13.49 0.78 1.87
N ARG A 79 -13.90 0.33 0.68
CA ARG A 79 -13.00 -0.36 -0.24
C ARG A 79 -11.98 0.63 -0.81
N LEU A 80 -10.71 0.37 -0.60
CA LEU A 80 -9.63 1.14 -1.22
C LEU A 80 -9.32 0.60 -2.63
N PRO A 81 -8.78 1.46 -3.52
CA PRO A 81 -8.30 1.02 -4.83
C PRO A 81 -7.24 -0.08 -4.71
N GLU A 82 -7.15 -0.92 -5.72
CA GLU A 82 -6.12 -1.96 -5.78
C GLU A 82 -4.72 -1.36 -5.68
N GLY A 83 -3.85 -2.00 -4.91
CA GLY A 83 -2.48 -1.55 -4.71
C GLY A 83 -2.35 -0.18 -4.04
N PHE A 84 -3.35 0.25 -3.24
CA PHE A 84 -3.35 1.57 -2.62
C PHE A 84 -2.05 1.89 -1.88
N TYR A 85 -1.63 1.07 -0.92
CA TYR A 85 -0.42 1.33 -0.13
C TYR A 85 0.88 1.27 -0.94
N PRO A 86 1.10 0.29 -1.83
CA PRO A 86 2.20 0.32 -2.80
C PRO A 86 2.23 1.58 -3.65
N ARG A 87 1.09 2.00 -4.20
CA ARG A 87 0.96 3.21 -5.03
C ARG A 87 1.26 4.48 -4.22
N VAL A 88 0.80 4.57 -2.97
CA VAL A 88 1.18 5.67 -2.07
C VAL A 88 2.69 5.74 -1.88
N LYS A 89 3.33 4.61 -1.57
CA LYS A 89 4.77 4.55 -1.38
C LYS A 89 5.53 5.01 -2.63
N LEU A 90 5.09 4.55 -3.80
CA LEU A 90 5.65 4.94 -5.08
C LEU A 90 5.48 6.45 -5.33
N THR A 91 4.29 6.98 -5.09
CA THR A 91 3.99 8.41 -5.27
C THR A 91 4.88 9.28 -4.38
N VAL A 92 5.03 8.91 -3.11
CA VAL A 92 5.93 9.63 -2.18
C VAL A 92 7.37 9.60 -2.66
N HIS A 93 7.85 8.46 -3.18
CA HIS A 93 9.19 8.33 -3.74
C HIS A 93 9.39 9.28 -4.94
N VAL A 94 8.48 9.26 -5.91
CA VAL A 94 8.56 10.09 -7.12
C VAL A 94 8.46 11.57 -6.78
N LEU A 95 7.56 11.99 -5.89
CA LEU A 95 7.41 13.38 -5.46
C LEU A 95 8.66 13.88 -4.71
N ASN A 96 9.26 13.05 -3.85
CA ASN A 96 10.51 13.39 -3.19
C ASN A 96 11.65 13.63 -4.21
N LYS A 97 11.74 12.76 -5.21
CA LYS A 97 12.76 12.91 -6.27
C LYS A 97 12.55 14.18 -7.12
N ARG A 98 11.28 14.55 -7.35
CA ARG A 98 10.93 15.82 -8.04
C ARG A 98 11.12 17.07 -7.16
N GLY A 99 11.46 16.90 -5.87
CA GLY A 99 11.66 18.00 -4.91
C GLY A 99 10.37 18.67 -4.43
N ASP A 100 9.22 18.06 -4.67
CA ASP A 100 7.92 18.61 -4.25
C ASP A 100 7.60 18.26 -2.78
N VAL A 101 8.35 18.90 -1.88
CA VAL A 101 8.23 18.68 -0.42
C VAL A 101 6.82 19.02 0.08
N LYS A 102 6.15 20.02 -0.52
CA LYS A 102 4.79 20.42 -0.12
C LYS A 102 3.77 19.34 -0.46
N ALA A 103 3.82 18.80 -1.69
CA ALA A 103 2.94 17.71 -2.08
C ALA A 103 3.18 16.44 -1.24
N VAL A 104 4.44 16.10 -0.97
CA VAL A 104 4.78 14.97 -0.07
C VAL A 104 4.17 15.16 1.32
N ARG A 105 4.33 16.33 1.93
CA ARG A 105 3.77 16.60 3.26
C ARG A 105 2.25 16.45 3.27
N ASN A 106 1.57 17.04 2.31
CA ASN A 106 0.11 17.03 2.24
C ASN A 106 -0.42 15.60 2.04
N ILE A 107 0.14 14.85 1.09
CA ILE A 107 -0.31 13.47 0.85
C ILE A 107 -0.04 12.56 2.05
N LEU A 108 1.10 12.72 2.73
CA LEU A 108 1.41 11.94 3.93
C LEU A 108 0.47 12.26 5.10
N GLN A 109 0.07 13.52 5.25
CA GLN A 109 -0.92 13.91 6.25
C GLN A 109 -2.27 13.25 5.98
N ASP A 110 -2.79 13.37 4.75
CA ASP A 110 -4.09 12.79 4.37
C ASP A 110 -4.09 11.26 4.50
N ILE A 111 -3.00 10.61 4.09
CA ILE A 111 -2.82 9.16 4.26
C ILE A 111 -2.81 8.78 5.73
N ARG A 112 -2.11 9.52 6.58
CA ARG A 112 -2.06 9.24 8.02
C ARG A 112 -3.44 9.31 8.65
N GLU A 113 -4.21 10.34 8.33
CA GLU A 113 -5.57 10.50 8.84
C GLU A 113 -6.49 9.38 8.37
N LEU A 114 -6.44 9.03 7.09
CA LEU A 114 -7.18 7.90 6.51
C LEU A 114 -6.82 6.58 7.21
N VAL A 115 -5.54 6.28 7.35
CA VAL A 115 -5.06 5.01 7.95
C VAL A 115 -5.44 4.93 9.43
N VAL A 116 -5.30 6.01 10.19
CA VAL A 116 -5.70 6.04 11.61
C VAL A 116 -7.17 5.74 11.77
N GLU A 117 -8.05 6.34 10.95
CA GLU A 117 -9.48 6.09 11.00
C GLU A 117 -9.81 4.62 10.66
N ARG A 118 -9.17 4.06 9.66
CA ARG A 118 -9.34 2.66 9.28
C ARG A 118 -8.89 1.69 10.38
N ILE A 119 -7.72 1.95 10.98
CA ILE A 119 -7.19 1.14 12.10
C ILE A 119 -8.14 1.21 13.28
N ARG A 120 -8.66 2.38 13.61
CA ARG A 120 -9.63 2.56 14.69
C ARG A 120 -10.88 1.71 14.49
N LYS A 121 -11.46 1.74 13.28
CA LYS A 121 -12.64 0.92 12.93
C LYS A 121 -12.34 -0.57 13.04
N MET A 122 -11.23 -1.03 12.46
CA MET A 122 -10.82 -2.45 12.54
C MET A 122 -10.62 -2.90 13.99
N ALA A 123 -9.95 -2.09 14.82
CA ALA A 123 -9.72 -2.42 16.22
C ALA A 123 -11.01 -2.53 17.02
N VAL A 124 -11.95 -1.60 16.83
CA VAL A 124 -13.28 -1.65 17.47
C VAL A 124 -14.04 -2.89 17.03
N LEU A 125 -14.04 -3.20 15.73
CA LEU A 125 -14.75 -4.37 15.19
C LEU A 125 -14.18 -5.68 15.74
N VAL A 126 -12.87 -5.83 15.78
CA VAL A 126 -12.23 -7.04 16.35
C VAL A 126 -12.54 -7.20 17.84
N ALA A 127 -12.56 -6.09 18.60
CA ALA A 127 -12.85 -6.12 20.02
C ALA A 127 -14.32 -6.45 20.34
N THR A 128 -15.26 -5.97 19.52
CA THR A 128 -16.71 -6.14 19.76
C THR A 128 -17.31 -7.33 19.05
N ARG A 129 -16.71 -7.76 17.94
CA ARG A 129 -17.15 -8.85 17.07
C ARG A 129 -15.95 -9.65 16.58
N PRO A 130 -15.36 -10.53 17.43
CA PRO A 130 -14.17 -11.30 17.04
C PRO A 130 -14.36 -12.17 15.80
N ASP A 131 -15.60 -12.60 15.50
CA ASP A 131 -15.98 -13.35 14.30
C ASP A 131 -15.77 -12.59 12.99
N ILE A 132 -15.62 -11.24 13.03
CA ILE A 132 -15.42 -10.37 11.87
C ILE A 132 -14.18 -10.78 11.04
N VAL A 133 -13.19 -11.42 11.67
CA VAL A 133 -11.98 -11.89 10.97
C VAL A 133 -12.26 -13.02 9.96
N ASN A 134 -13.44 -13.63 10.02
CA ASN A 134 -13.90 -14.68 9.11
C ASN A 134 -15.03 -14.20 8.18
N ASP A 135 -15.49 -12.95 8.33
CA ASP A 135 -16.56 -12.38 7.49
C ASP A 135 -15.99 -11.98 6.11
N GLN A 136 -16.30 -12.75 5.07
CA GLN A 136 -15.80 -12.53 3.71
C GLN A 136 -16.23 -11.17 3.16
N ASN A 137 -17.47 -10.73 3.41
CA ASN A 137 -17.96 -9.43 2.94
C ASN A 137 -17.19 -8.26 3.56
N PHE A 138 -16.77 -8.42 4.81
CA PHE A 138 -15.91 -7.45 5.48
C PHE A 138 -14.47 -7.52 4.94
N LEU A 139 -13.91 -8.72 4.81
CA LEU A 139 -12.54 -8.92 4.32
C LEU A 139 -12.33 -8.40 2.89
N GLU A 140 -13.36 -8.43 2.03
CA GLU A 140 -13.28 -7.86 0.69
C GLU A 140 -13.12 -6.35 0.65
N ARG A 141 -13.44 -5.64 1.74
CA ARG A 141 -13.25 -4.19 1.88
C ARG A 141 -11.81 -3.83 2.24
N LEU A 142 -11.03 -4.79 2.72
CA LEU A 142 -9.68 -4.59 3.22
C LEU A 142 -8.62 -4.92 2.17
N THR A 143 -7.54 -4.14 2.18
CA THR A 143 -6.36 -4.49 1.39
C THR A 143 -5.64 -5.71 1.99
N PRO A 144 -4.74 -6.38 1.25
CA PRO A 144 -3.95 -7.49 1.79
C PRO A 144 -3.16 -7.12 3.05
N GLU A 145 -2.63 -5.89 3.11
CA GLU A 145 -1.90 -5.38 4.28
C GLU A 145 -2.82 -5.23 5.49
N GLU A 146 -4.04 -4.73 5.26
CA GLU A 146 -5.03 -4.57 6.33
C GLU A 146 -5.59 -5.89 6.84
N LYS A 147 -5.77 -6.88 5.97
CA LYS A 147 -6.13 -8.24 6.38
C LYS A 147 -5.08 -8.85 7.31
N ALA A 148 -3.80 -8.69 6.98
CA ALA A 148 -2.71 -9.14 7.83
C ALA A 148 -2.68 -8.40 9.17
N LEU A 149 -2.95 -7.08 9.18
CA LEU A 149 -3.06 -6.27 10.39
C LEU A 149 -4.24 -6.71 11.25
N LEU A 150 -5.43 -6.88 10.65
CA LEU A 150 -6.65 -7.35 11.32
C LEU A 150 -6.41 -8.68 12.03
N HIS A 151 -5.78 -9.64 11.33
CA HIS A 151 -5.43 -10.94 11.92
C HIS A 151 -4.47 -10.79 13.11
N SER A 152 -3.47 -9.93 12.99
CA SER A 152 -2.53 -9.65 14.09
C SER A 152 -3.22 -9.04 15.30
N MET A 153 -4.17 -8.12 15.09
CA MET A 153 -4.99 -7.54 16.16
C MET A 153 -5.83 -8.61 16.86
N TYR A 154 -6.48 -9.49 16.08
CA TYR A 154 -7.27 -10.58 16.61
C TYR A 154 -6.45 -11.53 17.47
N VAL A 155 -5.30 -11.97 16.98
CA VAL A 155 -4.41 -12.88 17.73
C VAL A 155 -3.93 -12.22 19.03
N SER A 156 -3.53 -10.96 18.98
CA SER A 156 -3.06 -10.23 20.16
C SER A 156 -4.16 -10.08 21.21
N LEU A 157 -5.37 -9.69 20.78
CA LEU A 157 -6.53 -9.54 21.68
C LEU A 157 -6.95 -10.87 22.30
N SER A 158 -7.04 -11.93 21.48
CA SER A 158 -7.40 -13.27 21.95
C SER A 158 -6.39 -13.80 22.96
N SER A 159 -5.10 -13.65 22.68
CA SER A 159 -4.03 -14.06 23.60
C SER A 159 -4.08 -13.30 24.92
N PHE A 160 -4.32 -11.98 24.87
CA PHE A 160 -4.48 -11.17 26.07
C PHE A 160 -5.69 -11.63 26.91
N THR A 161 -6.85 -11.81 26.26
CA THR A 161 -8.07 -12.26 26.96
C THR A 161 -7.86 -13.62 27.63
N LEU A 162 -7.25 -14.58 26.93
CA LEU A 162 -6.92 -15.89 27.49
C LEU A 162 -5.92 -15.83 28.65
N SER A 163 -5.08 -14.79 28.73
CA SER A 163 -4.11 -14.65 29.82
C SER A 163 -4.70 -14.13 31.13
N ILE A 164 -5.93 -13.57 31.07
CA ILE A 164 -6.62 -12.98 32.25
C ILE A 164 -7.87 -13.76 32.66
N THR A 165 -8.27 -14.78 31.91
CA THR A 165 -9.36 -15.73 32.24
C THR A 165 -8.84 -17.07 32.63
#